data_3f0129d64353782a1dc489909b179bc5
#
_entry.id   3f0129d64353782a1dc489909b179bc5
#
_cell.length_a   1.000
_cell.length_b   1.000
_cell.length_c   1.000
_cell.angle_alpha   90.00
_cell.angle_beta   90.00
_cell.angle_gamma   90.00
#
_symmetry.space_group_name_H-M   'P 1'
#
loop_
_entity.id
_entity.type
_entity.pdbx_description
1 polymer ?
#
loop_
_entity_poly.entity_id
_entity_poly.type
_entity_poly.pdbx_seq_one_letter_code
_entity_poly.pdbx_strand_id
1 'polypeptide(L)'
;DETHEAELTALNDLRDGLDTISVERKGDEILKLFAAPSLEYSICLMEKAKINSKIFNTCNHASLSSLIKLEKRLDIAPCAIRRLAAYTGDNLKSQLRFSKKQAKAHQILRQEATNRKDAAELSYRYNKNLALDAILVRSSLQNIEPSKNIFSQIKKGSVAKFPIKPFDLAEYFSGPRLGETLAYLEQKWIESDFTLNKEMLLATIK
;
A
#
# COMPACT_ATOMS: atom_id res chain seq x y z
N ASP A 1 -6.45 34.41 -10.04
CA ASP A 1 -7.57 33.94 -10.89
C ASP A 1 -8.84 34.05 -10.07
N GLU A 2 -9.81 34.90 -10.46
CA GLU A 2 -11.05 35.18 -9.70
C GLU A 2 -11.81 33.90 -9.32
N THR A 3 -11.84 32.90 -10.20
CA THR A 3 -12.49 31.60 -9.96
C THR A 3 -11.84 30.87 -8.77
N HIS A 4 -10.54 30.88 -8.67
CA HIS A 4 -9.79 30.23 -7.59
C HIS A 4 -10.05 30.90 -6.22
N GLU A 5 -10.19 32.19 -6.20
CA GLU A 5 -10.46 32.97 -4.98
C GLU A 5 -11.90 32.77 -4.48
N ALA A 6 -12.86 32.68 -5.39
CA ALA A 6 -14.25 32.35 -5.08
C ALA A 6 -14.40 30.93 -4.53
N GLU A 7 -13.72 29.94 -5.12
CA GLU A 7 -13.70 28.55 -4.62
C GLU A 7 -13.10 28.47 -3.20
N LEU A 8 -11.97 29.16 -2.96
CA LEU A 8 -11.32 29.17 -1.67
C LEU A 8 -12.18 29.84 -0.58
N THR A 9 -12.87 30.92 -0.94
CA THR A 9 -13.81 31.61 -0.03
C THR A 9 -14.95 30.66 0.36
N ALA A 10 -15.60 30.01 -0.61
CA ALA A 10 -16.66 29.05 -0.36
C ALA A 10 -16.21 27.87 0.51
N LEU A 11 -14.99 27.34 0.28
CA LEU A 11 -14.42 26.29 1.09
C LEU A 11 -14.16 26.72 2.54
N ASN A 12 -13.68 27.95 2.75
CA ASN A 12 -13.47 28.51 4.09
C ASN A 12 -14.79 28.68 4.85
N ASP A 13 -15.83 29.18 4.18
CA ASP A 13 -17.15 29.40 4.79
C ASP A 13 -17.83 28.09 5.19
N LEU A 14 -17.67 27.04 4.39
CA LEU A 14 -18.30 25.74 4.61
C LEU A 14 -17.46 24.76 5.43
N ARG A 15 -16.19 25.09 5.72
CA ARG A 15 -15.25 24.17 6.38
C ARG A 15 -15.75 23.62 7.70
N ASP A 16 -16.39 24.45 8.52
CA ASP A 16 -16.85 24.03 9.85
C ASP A 16 -18.08 23.08 9.77
N GLY A 17 -18.80 23.10 8.64
CA GLY A 17 -19.84 22.12 8.35
C GLY A 17 -19.33 20.66 8.27
N LEU A 18 -18.02 20.47 8.05
CA LEU A 18 -17.43 19.12 8.07
C LEU A 18 -17.59 18.41 9.41
N ASP A 19 -17.70 19.15 10.52
CA ASP A 19 -17.83 18.56 11.86
C ASP A 19 -19.19 17.88 12.04
N THR A 20 -20.21 18.30 11.26
CA THR A 20 -21.55 17.71 11.27
C THR A 20 -21.73 16.51 10.35
N ILE A 21 -20.77 16.25 9.46
CA ILE A 21 -20.83 15.14 8.51
C ILE A 21 -20.34 13.86 9.15
N SER A 22 -21.08 12.75 8.96
CA SER A 22 -20.69 11.44 9.50
C SER A 22 -19.34 10.97 8.93
N VAL A 23 -18.61 10.17 9.72
CA VAL A 23 -17.30 9.63 9.32
C VAL A 23 -17.39 8.71 8.10
N GLU A 24 -18.52 8.03 7.93
CA GLU A 24 -18.81 7.21 6.75
C GLU A 24 -18.86 8.06 5.47
N ARG A 25 -19.66 9.13 5.51
CA ARG A 25 -19.82 10.03 4.35
C ARG A 25 -18.52 10.73 4.01
N LYS A 26 -17.77 11.18 5.03
CA LYS A 26 -16.42 11.71 4.81
C LYS A 26 -15.51 10.69 4.14
N GLY A 27 -15.54 9.43 4.60
CA GLY A 27 -14.75 8.34 4.03
C GLY A 27 -15.05 8.09 2.55
N ASP A 28 -16.35 8.04 2.19
CA ASP A 28 -16.78 7.82 0.81
C ASP A 28 -16.33 8.96 -0.13
N GLU A 29 -16.50 10.22 0.29
CA GLU A 29 -16.09 11.36 -0.52
C GLU A 29 -14.55 11.44 -0.65
N ILE A 30 -13.80 11.14 0.40
CA ILE A 30 -12.34 11.08 0.34
C ILE A 30 -11.87 9.97 -0.60
N LEU A 31 -12.50 8.80 -0.60
CA LEU A 31 -12.16 7.74 -1.55
C LEU A 31 -12.42 8.16 -3.00
N LYS A 32 -13.54 8.83 -3.28
CA LYS A 32 -13.84 9.37 -4.63
C LYS A 32 -12.80 10.40 -5.04
N LEU A 33 -12.48 11.34 -4.14
CA LEU A 33 -11.50 12.38 -4.38
C LEU A 33 -10.12 11.78 -4.70
N PHE A 34 -9.64 10.84 -3.89
CA PHE A 34 -8.33 10.21 -4.09
C PHE A 34 -8.29 9.27 -5.30
N ALA A 35 -9.43 8.80 -5.79
CA ALA A 35 -9.52 8.05 -7.05
C ALA A 35 -9.53 8.96 -8.29
N ALA A 36 -9.76 10.28 -8.13
CA ALA A 36 -9.87 11.20 -9.25
C ALA A 36 -8.54 11.39 -9.99
N PRO A 37 -8.53 11.52 -11.33
CA PRO A 37 -7.33 11.79 -12.11
C PRO A 37 -6.63 13.09 -11.72
N SER A 38 -7.41 14.16 -11.42
CA SER A 38 -6.93 15.52 -11.14
C SER A 38 -6.90 15.84 -9.65
N LEU A 39 -6.37 14.94 -8.81
CA LEU A 39 -6.35 15.10 -7.36
C LEU A 39 -5.52 16.30 -6.87
N GLU A 40 -4.40 16.62 -7.53
CA GLU A 40 -3.40 17.58 -7.02
C GLU A 40 -3.99 18.96 -6.76
N TYR A 41 -4.84 19.45 -7.66
CA TYR A 41 -5.52 20.75 -7.50
C TYR A 41 -6.44 20.78 -6.28
N SER A 42 -7.27 19.76 -6.11
CA SER A 42 -8.20 19.65 -4.98
C SER A 42 -7.47 19.60 -3.63
N ILE A 43 -6.36 18.85 -3.56
CA ILE A 43 -5.54 18.76 -2.34
C ILE A 43 -4.90 20.12 -2.01
N CYS A 44 -4.45 20.87 -3.02
CA CYS A 44 -3.92 22.23 -2.83
C CYS A 44 -5.00 23.17 -2.26
N LEU A 45 -6.22 23.12 -2.79
CA LEU A 45 -7.35 23.91 -2.27
C LEU A 45 -7.72 23.52 -0.83
N MET A 46 -7.81 22.22 -0.54
CA MET A 46 -8.08 21.71 0.80
C MET A 46 -7.03 22.14 1.83
N GLU A 47 -5.77 22.25 1.41
CA GLU A 47 -4.70 22.74 2.28
C GLU A 47 -4.84 24.23 2.56
N LYS A 48 -5.04 25.05 1.52
CA LYS A 48 -5.25 26.50 1.68
C LYS A 48 -6.46 26.82 2.56
N ALA A 49 -7.55 26.04 2.41
CA ALA A 49 -8.75 26.15 3.24
C ALA A 49 -8.63 25.47 4.62
N LYS A 50 -7.47 24.88 4.97
CA LYS A 50 -7.22 24.13 6.22
C LYS A 50 -8.19 22.96 6.45
N ILE A 51 -8.75 22.41 5.38
CA ILE A 51 -9.65 21.24 5.43
C ILE A 51 -8.86 19.99 5.78
N ASN A 52 -7.62 19.86 5.29
CA ASN A 52 -6.77 18.70 5.55
C ASN A 52 -6.58 18.43 7.03
N SER A 53 -6.36 19.44 7.84
CA SER A 53 -6.18 19.33 9.30
C SER A 53 -7.45 18.90 10.05
N LYS A 54 -8.64 19.06 9.45
CA LYS A 54 -9.90 18.54 10.02
C LYS A 54 -10.17 17.07 9.68
N ILE A 55 -9.52 16.55 8.64
CA ILE A 55 -9.76 15.19 8.13
C ILE A 55 -8.60 14.27 8.43
N PHE A 56 -7.36 14.76 8.41
CA PHE A 56 -6.14 13.95 8.53
C PHE A 56 -5.25 14.48 9.65
N ASN A 57 -4.66 13.58 10.43
CA ASN A 57 -3.67 13.97 11.45
C ASN A 57 -2.34 14.40 10.85
N THR A 58 -1.96 13.77 9.75
CA THR A 58 -0.71 14.04 9.03
C THR A 58 -0.95 14.00 7.53
N CYS A 59 -0.28 14.87 6.79
CA CYS A 59 -0.36 14.96 5.35
C CYS A 59 1.04 15.05 4.75
N ASN A 60 1.33 14.22 3.77
CA ASN A 60 2.60 14.23 3.04
C ASN A 60 2.37 14.57 1.56
N HIS A 61 2.32 15.86 1.27
CA HIS A 61 2.10 16.38 -0.09
C HIS A 61 3.21 15.97 -1.05
N ALA A 62 4.46 15.96 -0.61
CA ALA A 62 5.60 15.58 -1.44
C ALA A 62 5.51 14.12 -1.90
N SER A 63 5.18 13.20 -0.99
CA SER A 63 4.99 11.79 -1.34
C SER A 63 3.81 11.58 -2.27
N LEU A 64 2.67 12.27 -2.05
CA LEU A 64 1.52 12.16 -2.94
C LEU A 64 1.86 12.65 -4.35
N SER A 65 2.51 13.82 -4.49
CA SER A 65 2.92 14.34 -5.79
C SER A 65 3.93 13.42 -6.48
N SER A 66 4.91 12.87 -5.74
CA SER A 66 5.85 11.88 -6.26
C SER A 66 5.13 10.62 -6.75
N LEU A 67 4.15 10.11 -5.98
CA LEU A 67 3.35 8.95 -6.37
C LEU A 67 2.54 9.22 -7.65
N ILE A 68 1.87 10.37 -7.76
CA ILE A 68 1.08 10.71 -8.96
C ILE A 68 1.98 10.80 -10.20
N LYS A 69 3.20 11.32 -10.06
CA LYS A 69 4.19 11.33 -11.16
C LYS A 69 4.60 9.91 -11.57
N LEU A 70 4.80 9.01 -10.59
CA LEU A 70 5.08 7.60 -10.84
C LEU A 70 3.91 6.91 -11.56
N GLU A 71 2.67 7.12 -11.11
CA GLU A 71 1.47 6.57 -11.74
C GLU A 71 1.37 7.00 -13.22
N LYS A 72 1.53 8.30 -13.50
CA LYS A 72 1.50 8.84 -14.87
C LYS A 72 2.61 8.25 -15.75
N ARG A 73 3.84 8.17 -15.23
CA ARG A 73 5.00 7.66 -15.98
C ARG A 73 4.90 6.17 -16.30
N LEU A 74 4.32 5.38 -15.39
CA LEU A 74 4.18 3.93 -15.54
C LEU A 74 2.85 3.52 -16.16
N ASP A 75 2.01 4.48 -16.57
CA ASP A 75 0.66 4.27 -17.10
C ASP A 75 -0.22 3.43 -16.15
N ILE A 76 -0.18 3.76 -14.87
CA ILE A 76 -0.94 3.08 -13.82
C ILE A 76 -2.14 3.94 -13.43
N ALA A 77 -3.33 3.34 -13.48
CA ALA A 77 -4.56 4.02 -13.09
C ALA A 77 -4.53 4.48 -11.62
N PRO A 78 -5.19 5.61 -11.30
CA PRO A 78 -5.34 6.09 -9.92
C PRO A 78 -5.95 5.02 -8.99
N CYS A 79 -5.40 4.91 -7.79
CA CYS A 79 -5.95 4.05 -6.74
C CYS A 79 -6.04 4.83 -5.43
N ALA A 80 -7.27 5.02 -4.93
CA ALA A 80 -7.51 5.83 -3.73
C ALA A 80 -6.72 5.35 -2.51
N ILE A 81 -6.70 4.04 -2.25
CA ILE A 81 -6.02 3.46 -1.08
C ILE A 81 -4.50 3.61 -1.20
N ARG A 82 -3.93 3.42 -2.39
CA ARG A 82 -2.50 3.65 -2.65
C ARG A 82 -2.13 5.11 -2.41
N ARG A 83 -2.90 6.05 -2.96
CA ARG A 83 -2.65 7.49 -2.80
C ARG A 83 -2.84 7.95 -1.34
N LEU A 84 -3.86 7.43 -0.65
CA LEU A 84 -4.03 7.67 0.79
C LEU A 84 -2.84 7.13 1.59
N ALA A 85 -2.33 5.94 1.29
CA ALA A 85 -1.18 5.38 1.98
C ALA A 85 0.11 6.20 1.78
N ALA A 86 0.27 6.86 0.64
CA ALA A 86 1.37 7.80 0.42
C ALA A 86 1.16 9.15 1.11
N TYR A 87 -0.10 9.59 1.24
CA TYR A 87 -0.44 10.92 1.75
C TYR A 87 -0.57 11.00 3.26
N THR A 88 -1.11 9.96 3.90
CA THR A 88 -1.48 9.97 5.32
C THR A 88 -0.58 9.08 6.18
N GLY A 89 -0.63 9.28 7.50
CA GLY A 89 0.00 8.38 8.47
C GLY A 89 -0.79 7.09 8.72
N ASP A 90 -0.38 6.35 9.74
CA ASP A 90 -0.86 4.98 10.01
C ASP A 90 -2.27 4.92 10.61
N ASN A 91 -2.75 5.99 11.27
CA ASN A 91 -4.01 6.03 12.02
C ASN A 91 -5.22 6.54 11.21
N LEU A 92 -5.30 6.23 9.93
CA LEU A 92 -6.40 6.66 9.08
C LEU A 92 -7.77 6.12 9.52
N LYS A 93 -7.79 4.95 10.14
CA LYS A 93 -9.02 4.22 10.51
C LYS A 93 -9.91 4.93 11.52
N SER A 94 -9.36 5.75 12.40
CA SER A 94 -10.13 6.48 13.43
C SER A 94 -10.83 7.73 12.88
N GLN A 95 -10.38 8.26 11.77
CA GLN A 95 -10.83 9.54 11.20
C GLN A 95 -11.80 9.37 10.03
N LEU A 96 -11.68 8.25 9.32
CA LEU A 96 -12.49 7.92 8.16
C LEU A 96 -12.91 6.45 8.26
N ARG A 97 -14.19 6.17 8.02
CA ARG A 97 -14.68 4.80 8.05
C ARG A 97 -14.49 4.15 6.68
N PHE A 98 -13.57 3.20 6.62
CA PHE A 98 -13.36 2.35 5.46
C PHE A 98 -13.90 0.95 5.69
N SER A 99 -14.21 0.23 4.62
CA SER A 99 -14.46 -1.21 4.70
C SER A 99 -13.25 -1.94 5.29
N LYS A 100 -13.48 -3.11 5.90
CA LYS A 100 -12.40 -3.95 6.46
C LYS A 100 -11.30 -4.24 5.42
N LYS A 101 -11.70 -4.46 4.15
CA LYS A 101 -10.77 -4.71 3.03
C LYS A 101 -9.89 -3.49 2.74
N GLN A 102 -10.48 -2.31 2.67
CA GLN A 102 -9.74 -1.05 2.41
C GLN A 102 -8.79 -0.71 3.56
N ALA A 103 -9.27 -0.82 4.81
CA ALA A 103 -8.45 -0.56 5.98
C ALA A 103 -7.26 -1.53 6.07
N LYS A 104 -7.47 -2.83 5.78
CA LYS A 104 -6.40 -3.83 5.73
C LYS A 104 -5.39 -3.52 4.60
N ALA A 105 -5.88 -3.16 3.42
CA ALA A 105 -5.00 -2.80 2.30
C ALA A 105 -4.14 -1.58 2.65
N HIS A 106 -4.73 -0.50 3.17
CA HIS A 106 -3.98 0.68 3.63
C HIS A 106 -2.91 0.31 4.66
N GLN A 107 -3.26 -0.48 5.68
CA GLN A 107 -2.32 -0.95 6.70
C GLN A 107 -1.14 -1.72 6.10
N ILE A 108 -1.41 -2.67 5.18
CA ILE A 108 -0.37 -3.42 4.48
C ILE A 108 0.54 -2.48 3.70
N LEU A 109 -0.02 -1.54 2.93
CA LEU A 109 0.78 -0.60 2.13
C LEU A 109 1.70 0.24 3.00
N ARG A 110 1.21 0.74 4.15
CA ARG A 110 2.02 1.50 5.10
C ARG A 110 3.12 0.64 5.72
N GLN A 111 2.78 -0.57 6.19
CA GLN A 111 3.73 -1.51 6.77
C GLN A 111 4.83 -1.91 5.76
N GLU A 112 4.44 -2.29 4.55
CA GLU A 112 5.40 -2.75 3.54
C GLU A 112 6.19 -1.61 2.89
N ALA A 113 5.75 -0.35 3.01
CA ALA A 113 6.53 0.80 2.60
C ALA A 113 7.80 1.01 3.45
N THR A 114 7.82 0.55 4.70
CA THR A 114 8.98 0.61 5.60
C THR A 114 9.84 -0.66 5.59
N ASN A 115 9.27 -1.77 5.14
CA ASN A 115 9.95 -3.06 5.02
C ASN A 115 10.83 -3.13 3.76
N ARG A 116 11.77 -4.10 3.75
CA ARG A 116 12.72 -4.29 2.64
C ARG A 116 12.33 -5.41 1.67
N LYS A 117 11.13 -6.00 1.81
CA LYS A 117 10.67 -7.04 0.91
C LYS A 117 10.66 -6.56 -0.54
N ASP A 118 11.12 -7.39 -1.45
CA ASP A 118 11.12 -7.08 -2.88
C ASP A 118 9.73 -7.27 -3.51
N ALA A 119 9.60 -6.92 -4.78
CA ALA A 119 8.34 -6.98 -5.49
C ALA A 119 7.84 -8.43 -5.71
N ALA A 120 8.76 -9.39 -5.85
CA ALA A 120 8.41 -10.79 -6.03
C ALA A 120 7.90 -11.40 -4.71
N GLU A 121 8.59 -11.15 -3.59
CA GLU A 121 8.12 -11.57 -2.26
C GLU A 121 6.75 -10.98 -1.93
N LEU A 122 6.56 -9.65 -2.14
CA LEU A 122 5.28 -9.00 -1.91
C LEU A 122 4.15 -9.61 -2.75
N SER A 123 4.44 -9.92 -4.03
CA SER A 123 3.46 -10.53 -4.92
C SER A 123 3.10 -11.95 -4.53
N TYR A 124 4.06 -12.72 -4.04
CA TYR A 124 3.85 -14.06 -3.50
C TYR A 124 3.00 -14.03 -2.21
N ARG A 125 3.35 -13.16 -1.25
CA ARG A 125 2.68 -13.09 0.06
C ARG A 125 1.27 -12.51 -0.01
N TYR A 126 1.03 -11.57 -0.92
CA TYR A 126 -0.24 -10.86 -1.01
C TYR A 126 -0.95 -11.10 -2.34
N ASN A 127 -0.60 -10.36 -3.36
CA ASN A 127 -1.03 -10.48 -4.76
C ASN A 127 -0.35 -9.39 -5.61
N LYS A 128 -0.54 -9.46 -6.93
CA LYS A 128 0.07 -8.53 -7.90
C LYS A 128 -0.24 -7.06 -7.61
N ASN A 129 -1.50 -6.75 -7.33
CA ASN A 129 -1.95 -5.37 -7.17
C ASN A 129 -1.38 -4.76 -5.88
N LEU A 130 -1.49 -5.46 -4.74
CA LEU A 130 -0.93 -5.00 -3.47
C LEU A 130 0.61 -4.88 -3.52
N ALA A 131 1.29 -5.78 -4.22
CA ALA A 131 2.73 -5.70 -4.41
C ALA A 131 3.13 -4.44 -5.18
N LEU A 132 2.46 -4.17 -6.30
CA LEU A 132 2.69 -2.96 -7.08
C LEU A 132 2.43 -1.71 -6.24
N ASP A 133 1.26 -1.65 -5.58
CA ASP A 133 0.88 -0.53 -4.75
C ASP A 133 1.90 -0.27 -3.62
N ALA A 134 2.36 -1.33 -2.93
CA ALA A 134 3.35 -1.22 -1.86
C ALA A 134 4.70 -0.68 -2.35
N ILE A 135 5.18 -1.15 -3.51
CA ILE A 135 6.42 -0.65 -4.10
C ILE A 135 6.28 0.83 -4.50
N LEU A 136 5.17 1.23 -5.10
CA LEU A 136 4.94 2.62 -5.50
C LEU A 136 4.83 3.55 -4.30
N VAL A 137 4.14 3.13 -3.23
CA VAL A 137 4.06 3.88 -1.97
C VAL A 137 5.45 4.01 -1.35
N ARG A 138 6.21 2.92 -1.28
CA ARG A 138 7.61 2.95 -0.78
C ARG A 138 8.47 3.91 -1.58
N SER A 139 8.42 3.82 -2.90
CA SER A 139 9.17 4.68 -3.81
C SER A 139 8.85 6.15 -3.59
N SER A 140 7.57 6.48 -3.43
CA SER A 140 7.12 7.86 -3.19
C SER A 140 7.52 8.40 -1.82
N LEU A 141 7.44 7.58 -0.76
CA LEU A 141 7.80 7.96 0.61
C LEU A 141 9.31 8.12 0.80
N GLN A 142 10.11 7.29 0.13
CA GLN A 142 11.56 7.28 0.25
C GLN A 142 12.26 8.10 -0.86
N ASN A 143 11.49 8.62 -1.83
CA ASN A 143 12.00 9.28 -3.02
C ASN A 143 13.03 8.43 -3.79
N ILE A 144 12.74 7.14 -3.93
CA ILE A 144 13.57 6.15 -4.63
C ILE A 144 12.82 5.64 -5.85
N GLU A 145 13.50 5.56 -7.00
CA GLU A 145 12.91 4.99 -8.20
C GLU A 145 12.62 3.49 -8.04
N PRO A 146 11.43 3.02 -8.46
CA PRO A 146 11.17 1.59 -8.49
C PRO A 146 12.08 0.90 -9.51
N SER A 147 12.43 -0.36 -9.25
CA SER A 147 13.27 -1.15 -10.15
C SER A 147 12.66 -1.25 -11.56
N LYS A 148 13.49 -1.19 -12.60
CA LYS A 148 13.06 -1.31 -14.00
C LYS A 148 12.38 -2.65 -14.30
N ASN A 149 12.68 -3.69 -13.53
CA ASN A 149 12.12 -5.04 -13.69
C ASN A 149 10.95 -5.34 -12.74
N ILE A 150 10.34 -4.32 -12.12
CA ILE A 150 9.27 -4.47 -11.12
C ILE A 150 8.13 -5.38 -11.60
N PHE A 151 7.66 -5.21 -12.84
CA PHE A 151 6.55 -6.00 -13.38
C PHE A 151 6.93 -7.47 -13.58
N SER A 152 8.16 -7.77 -14.00
CA SER A 152 8.65 -9.14 -14.13
C SER A 152 8.81 -9.81 -12.76
N GLN A 153 9.30 -9.09 -11.75
CA GLN A 153 9.38 -9.58 -10.37
C GLN A 153 7.99 -9.85 -9.79
N ILE A 154 7.04 -8.94 -9.96
CA ILE A 154 5.64 -9.15 -9.53
C ILE A 154 5.05 -10.38 -10.23
N LYS A 155 5.26 -10.56 -11.54
CA LYS A 155 4.80 -11.73 -12.28
C LYS A 155 5.42 -13.01 -11.72
N LYS A 156 6.74 -13.02 -11.45
CA LYS A 156 7.47 -14.14 -10.87
C LYS A 156 6.86 -14.57 -9.53
N GLY A 157 6.74 -13.65 -8.57
CA GLY A 157 6.17 -13.96 -7.26
C GLY A 157 4.72 -14.43 -7.32
N SER A 158 3.92 -13.87 -8.25
CA SER A 158 2.50 -14.21 -8.36
C SER A 158 2.21 -15.64 -8.83
N VAL A 159 3.16 -16.28 -9.48
CA VAL A 159 3.05 -17.67 -9.96
C VAL A 159 3.88 -18.64 -9.14
N ALA A 160 4.70 -18.14 -8.22
CA ALA A 160 5.55 -18.93 -7.35
C ALA A 160 4.71 -19.82 -6.43
N LYS A 161 5.14 -21.07 -6.26
CA LYS A 161 4.47 -22.05 -5.40
C LYS A 161 5.51 -22.72 -4.52
N PHE A 162 5.40 -22.54 -3.22
CA PHE A 162 6.28 -23.18 -2.26
C PHE A 162 6.24 -24.71 -2.40
N PRO A 163 7.40 -25.38 -2.59
CA PRO A 163 7.42 -26.79 -2.99
C PRO A 163 7.24 -27.77 -1.83
N ILE A 164 7.22 -27.29 -0.57
CA ILE A 164 7.09 -28.15 0.62
C ILE A 164 5.67 -28.04 1.19
N LYS A 165 5.10 -29.18 1.57
CA LYS A 165 3.81 -29.27 2.26
C LYS A 165 4.02 -29.74 3.71
N PRO A 166 3.09 -29.46 4.65
CA PRO A 166 3.19 -29.98 6.02
C PRO A 166 3.45 -31.46 6.12
N PHE A 167 2.83 -32.26 5.25
CA PHE A 167 3.02 -33.71 5.20
C PHE A 167 4.48 -34.13 4.94
N ASP A 168 5.24 -33.35 4.20
CA ASP A 168 6.65 -33.68 3.87
C ASP A 168 7.58 -33.59 5.09
N LEU A 169 7.12 -32.96 6.17
CA LEU A 169 7.86 -32.76 7.41
C LEU A 169 7.24 -33.47 8.61
N ALA A 170 6.08 -34.11 8.44
CA ALA A 170 5.31 -34.71 9.54
C ALA A 170 6.01 -35.87 10.25
N GLU A 171 6.94 -36.56 9.56
CA GLU A 171 7.76 -37.61 10.16
C GLU A 171 8.83 -37.07 11.13
N TYR A 172 9.27 -35.84 10.94
CA TYR A 172 10.39 -35.24 11.70
C TYR A 172 9.92 -34.20 12.71
N PHE A 173 8.81 -33.50 12.44
CA PHE A 173 8.32 -32.38 13.23
C PHE A 173 6.81 -32.45 13.43
N SER A 174 6.34 -32.04 14.62
CA SER A 174 4.93 -31.94 14.96
C SER A 174 4.63 -30.67 15.75
N GLY A 175 3.35 -30.30 15.85
CA GLY A 175 2.89 -29.15 16.62
C GLY A 175 3.54 -27.84 16.17
N PRO A 176 3.91 -26.93 17.12
CA PRO A 176 4.48 -25.63 16.78
C PRO A 176 5.79 -25.70 15.97
N ARG A 177 6.65 -26.70 16.25
CA ARG A 177 7.92 -26.90 15.52
C ARG A 177 7.72 -27.15 14.04
N LEU A 178 6.65 -27.85 13.64
CA LEU A 178 6.32 -28.05 12.23
C LEU A 178 6.04 -26.71 11.53
N GLY A 179 5.24 -25.83 12.17
CA GLY A 179 4.94 -24.50 11.63
C GLY A 179 6.19 -23.61 11.52
N GLU A 180 7.03 -23.60 12.53
CA GLU A 180 8.29 -22.84 12.55
C GLU A 180 9.25 -23.31 11.45
N THR A 181 9.39 -24.64 11.27
CA THR A 181 10.24 -25.22 10.23
C THR A 181 9.71 -24.90 8.84
N LEU A 182 8.39 -24.99 8.61
CA LEU A 182 7.79 -24.58 7.34
C LEU A 182 8.05 -23.09 7.04
N ALA A 183 7.86 -22.21 8.02
CA ALA A 183 8.12 -20.78 7.85
C ALA A 183 9.60 -20.48 7.55
N TYR A 184 10.52 -21.20 8.24
CA TYR A 184 11.95 -21.09 7.98
C TYR A 184 12.31 -21.51 6.55
N LEU A 185 11.80 -22.67 6.09
CA LEU A 185 12.06 -23.17 4.75
C LEU A 185 11.43 -22.29 3.66
N GLU A 186 10.24 -21.75 3.90
CA GLU A 186 9.60 -20.79 2.99
C GLU A 186 10.43 -19.52 2.88
N GLN A 187 10.95 -19.00 3.99
CA GLN A 187 11.81 -17.82 3.98
C GLN A 187 13.10 -18.09 3.19
N LYS A 188 13.75 -19.23 3.39
CA LYS A 188 14.92 -19.66 2.62
C LYS A 188 14.63 -19.76 1.12
N TRP A 189 13.48 -20.29 0.77
CA TRP A 189 13.05 -20.39 -0.61
C TRP A 189 12.81 -19.02 -1.25
N ILE A 190 12.19 -18.08 -0.54
CA ILE A 190 12.03 -16.69 -0.98
C ILE A 190 13.39 -16.02 -1.17
N GLU A 191 14.31 -16.14 -0.19
CA GLU A 191 15.67 -15.59 -0.25
C GLU A 191 16.49 -16.15 -1.41
N SER A 192 16.21 -17.38 -1.84
CA SER A 192 16.81 -17.97 -3.05
C SER A 192 16.20 -17.47 -4.36
N ASP A 193 15.34 -16.46 -4.30
CA ASP A 193 14.57 -15.97 -5.44
C ASP A 193 13.68 -17.06 -6.07
N PHE A 194 13.06 -17.91 -5.21
CA PHE A 194 12.16 -19.01 -5.58
C PHE A 194 12.82 -20.14 -6.38
N THR A 195 14.12 -20.31 -6.29
CA THR A 195 14.88 -21.27 -7.13
C THR A 195 15.13 -22.62 -6.45
N LEU A 196 15.17 -22.67 -5.11
CA LEU A 196 15.40 -23.93 -4.39
C LEU A 196 14.25 -24.92 -4.61
N ASN A 197 14.57 -26.14 -4.96
CA ASN A 197 13.59 -27.23 -5.02
C ASN A 197 13.38 -27.89 -3.64
N LYS A 198 12.44 -28.82 -3.56
CA LYS A 198 12.08 -29.53 -2.33
C LYS A 198 13.29 -30.24 -1.69
N GLU A 199 14.10 -30.92 -2.47
CA GLU A 199 15.25 -31.72 -1.98
C GLU A 199 16.30 -30.79 -1.38
N MET A 200 16.64 -29.68 -2.07
CA MET A 200 17.58 -28.67 -1.58
C MET A 200 17.11 -28.05 -0.25
N LEU A 201 15.81 -27.73 -0.16
CA LEU A 201 15.25 -27.15 1.06
C LEU A 201 15.29 -28.16 2.23
N LEU A 202 14.90 -29.41 2.01
CA LEU A 202 14.95 -30.44 3.04
C LEU A 202 16.38 -30.76 3.51
N ALA A 203 17.40 -30.60 2.64
CA ALA A 203 18.78 -30.74 3.02
C ALA A 203 19.27 -29.67 4.01
N THR A 204 18.59 -28.53 4.12
CA THR A 204 18.96 -27.45 5.06
C THR A 204 18.55 -27.69 6.52
N ILE A 205 17.73 -28.71 6.78
CA ILE A 205 17.20 -29.04 8.11
C ILE A 205 17.70 -30.39 8.64
N LYS A 206 18.52 -31.07 7.87
CA LYS A 206 19.26 -32.28 8.27
C LYS A 206 20.60 -31.86 8.88
#